data_998662571ef52de1c3819d8a2b8db03f
#
_entry.id   998662571ef52de1c3819d8a2b8db03f
#
_cell.length_a   1.000
_cell.length_b   1.000
_cell.length_c   1.000
_cell.angle_alpha   90.00
_cell.angle_beta   90.00
_cell.angle_gamma   90.00
#
_symmetry.space_group_name_H-M   'P 1'
#
loop_
_entity.id
_entity.type
_entity.pdbx_description
1 polymer ?
#
loop_
_entity_poly.entity_id
_entity_poly.type
_entity_poly.pdbx_seq_one_letter_code
_entity_poly.pdbx_strand_id
1 'polypeptide(L)'
;LVGSEMCIRDRKEMLVNYGFRLPSAFDNRPLNFDEFYSHINQAVFVSATPGDMELEKSAQVVEQVIRPTGLLDPKITVKPTDGQIDDLISEINLRVEKQERVLVTTLTKKMAEDLTDYLTEQGIKVKYMHHEVDTFERMEIIKDLRLGSIDVVVGINLLREGLDLPEVSLVAILDADKEGFLRSET
;
A
#
# COMPACT_ATOMS: atom_id res chain seq x y z
N LEU A 1 5.69 -2.09 25.08
CA LEU A 1 4.79 -3.18 24.71
C LEU A 1 4.65 -4.28 25.80
N VAL A 2 5.67 -4.45 26.67
CA VAL A 2 5.64 -5.43 27.79
C VAL A 2 4.56 -5.09 28.83
N GLY A 3 4.17 -3.82 28.98
CA GLY A 3 3.09 -3.41 29.87
C GLY A 3 1.66 -3.73 29.39
N SER A 4 1.47 -4.08 28.12
CA SER A 4 0.13 -4.32 27.57
C SER A 4 -0.42 -5.72 27.87
N GLU A 5 0.42 -6.74 27.95
CA GLU A 5 -0.02 -8.11 28.21
C GLU A 5 -0.46 -8.30 29.68
N MET A 6 0.32 -7.75 30.61
CA MET A 6 -0.03 -7.75 32.04
C MET A 6 -1.34 -7.00 32.29
N CYS A 7 -1.53 -5.84 31.65
CA CYS A 7 -2.76 -5.06 31.76
C CYS A 7 -4.00 -5.79 31.18
N ILE A 8 -3.84 -6.55 30.09
CA ILE A 8 -4.94 -7.34 29.49
C ILE A 8 -5.30 -8.52 30.41
N ARG A 9 -4.33 -9.20 30.99
CA ARG A 9 -4.54 -10.30 31.91
C ARG A 9 -5.26 -9.86 33.17
N ASP A 10 -4.76 -8.80 33.83
CA ASP A 10 -5.33 -8.24 35.05
C ASP A 10 -6.77 -7.77 34.82
N ARG A 11 -7.04 -7.17 33.67
CA ARG A 11 -8.39 -6.75 33.29
C ARG A 11 -9.32 -7.95 33.09
N LYS A 12 -8.86 -9.02 32.46
CA LYS A 12 -9.65 -10.24 32.28
C LYS A 12 -9.93 -10.91 33.62
N GLU A 13 -8.95 -10.96 34.48
CA GLU A 13 -9.09 -11.51 35.84
C GLU A 13 -10.14 -10.75 36.64
N MET A 14 -10.11 -9.43 36.67
CA MET A 14 -11.16 -8.61 37.26
C MET A 14 -12.54 -8.91 36.68
N LEU A 15 -12.66 -8.97 35.37
CA LEU A 15 -13.94 -9.23 34.70
C LEU A 15 -14.51 -10.62 34.98
N VAL A 16 -13.66 -11.62 35.13
CA VAL A 16 -14.08 -12.98 35.56
C VAL A 16 -14.48 -13.01 37.02
N ASN A 17 -13.68 -12.40 37.91
CA ASN A 17 -13.93 -12.39 39.35
C ASN A 17 -15.23 -11.63 39.70
N TYR A 18 -15.59 -10.59 38.92
CA TYR A 18 -16.85 -9.88 39.06
C TYR A 18 -18.01 -10.48 38.28
N GLY A 19 -17.83 -11.61 37.61
CA GLY A 19 -18.89 -12.32 36.86
C GLY A 19 -19.28 -11.71 35.53
N PHE A 20 -18.54 -10.74 35.02
CA PHE A 20 -18.78 -10.13 33.71
C PHE A 20 -18.25 -10.97 32.54
N ARG A 21 -17.37 -11.93 32.82
CA ARG A 21 -16.84 -12.90 31.83
C ARG A 21 -16.73 -14.26 32.40
N LEU A 22 -16.80 -15.29 31.54
CA LEU A 22 -16.58 -16.66 31.91
C LEU A 22 -15.09 -16.94 32.17
N PRO A 23 -14.75 -17.96 33.01
CA PRO A 23 -13.36 -18.37 33.25
C PRO A 23 -12.55 -18.65 31.97
N SER A 24 -13.20 -19.17 30.92
CA SER A 24 -12.59 -19.39 29.59
C SER A 24 -12.04 -18.13 28.93
N ALA A 25 -12.38 -16.94 29.42
CA ALA A 25 -11.79 -15.69 28.94
C ALA A 25 -10.28 -15.60 29.19
N PHE A 26 -9.74 -16.37 30.14
CA PHE A 26 -8.31 -16.46 30.40
C PHE A 26 -7.56 -17.13 29.24
N ASP A 27 -8.18 -18.09 28.57
CA ASP A 27 -7.57 -18.85 27.49
C ASP A 27 -7.50 -18.05 26.19
N ASN A 28 -8.32 -17.03 26.07
CA ASN A 28 -8.34 -16.12 24.89
C ASN A 28 -7.46 -14.90 25.16
N ARG A 29 -6.15 -15.05 25.04
CA ARG A 29 -5.16 -13.97 25.09
C ARG A 29 -4.30 -13.97 23.82
N PRO A 30 -3.80 -12.81 23.40
CA PRO A 30 -2.76 -12.77 22.38
C PRO A 30 -1.54 -13.55 22.85
N LEU A 31 -0.99 -14.37 21.97
CA LEU A 31 0.31 -15.01 22.20
C LEU A 31 1.40 -13.96 22.02
N ASN A 32 2.48 -14.05 22.81
CA ASN A 32 3.71 -13.36 22.44
C ASN A 32 4.39 -14.10 21.28
N PHE A 33 5.41 -13.48 20.70
CA PHE A 33 6.05 -14.02 19.50
C PHE A 33 6.67 -15.41 19.73
N ASP A 34 7.31 -15.62 20.87
CA ASP A 34 7.96 -16.89 21.19
C ASP A 34 6.94 -18.01 21.43
N GLU A 35 5.86 -17.70 22.14
CA GLU A 35 4.74 -18.65 22.33
C GLU A 35 4.12 -19.01 20.97
N PHE A 36 3.82 -18.04 20.13
CA PHE A 36 3.30 -18.27 18.78
C PHE A 36 4.25 -19.17 17.99
N TYR A 37 5.55 -18.85 18.02
CA TYR A 37 6.56 -19.59 17.28
C TYR A 37 6.73 -21.02 17.77
N SER A 38 6.57 -21.27 19.08
CA SER A 38 6.64 -22.62 19.68
C SER A 38 5.52 -23.56 19.21
N HIS A 39 4.41 -23.02 18.74
CA HIS A 39 3.29 -23.79 18.17
C HIS A 39 3.46 -24.12 16.69
N ILE A 40 4.42 -23.47 16.00
CA ILE A 40 4.66 -23.69 14.58
C ILE A 40 5.59 -24.88 14.42
N ASN A 41 5.12 -25.93 13.74
CA ASN A 41 5.95 -27.07 13.39
C ASN A 41 6.63 -26.87 12.02
N GLN A 42 5.88 -26.35 11.04
CA GLN A 42 6.37 -26.03 9.71
C GLN A 42 5.78 -24.70 9.26
N ALA A 43 6.58 -23.86 8.61
CA ALA A 43 6.14 -22.59 8.07
C ALA A 43 6.63 -22.41 6.63
N VAL A 44 5.80 -21.81 5.82
CA VAL A 44 6.16 -21.34 4.46
C VAL A 44 5.98 -19.83 4.47
N PHE A 45 7.08 -19.13 4.27
CA PHE A 45 7.07 -17.67 4.10
C PHE A 45 6.87 -17.35 2.61
N VAL A 46 5.94 -16.47 2.31
CA VAL A 46 5.69 -16.01 0.94
C VAL A 46 5.82 -14.49 0.92
N SER A 47 6.84 -14.00 0.25
CA SER A 47 7.12 -12.58 0.13
C SER A 47 7.90 -12.29 -1.14
N ALA A 48 7.64 -11.14 -1.76
CA ALA A 48 8.48 -10.63 -2.84
C ALA A 48 9.74 -9.94 -2.30
N THR A 49 9.70 -9.49 -1.03
CA THR A 49 10.78 -8.79 -0.33
C THR A 49 10.95 -9.41 1.06
N PRO A 50 11.54 -10.63 1.16
CA PRO A 50 11.74 -11.29 2.44
C PRO A 50 12.66 -10.45 3.33
N GLY A 51 12.33 -10.36 4.63
CA GLY A 51 13.17 -9.71 5.63
C GLY A 51 14.24 -10.66 6.19
N ASP A 52 15.12 -10.11 7.02
CA ASP A 52 16.22 -10.86 7.60
C ASP A 52 15.74 -12.07 8.42
N MET A 53 14.64 -11.91 9.17
CA MET A 53 14.08 -12.98 9.99
C MET A 53 13.63 -14.18 9.12
N GLU A 54 12.96 -13.94 8.02
CA GLU A 54 12.51 -14.99 7.10
C GLU A 54 13.69 -15.71 6.46
N LEU A 55 14.70 -14.94 6.05
CA LEU A 55 15.92 -15.49 5.43
C LEU A 55 16.73 -16.32 6.42
N GLU A 56 16.94 -15.83 7.65
CA GLU A 56 17.70 -16.55 8.68
C GLU A 56 17.01 -17.86 9.15
N LYS A 57 15.68 -17.86 9.19
CA LYS A 57 14.89 -19.00 9.67
C LYS A 57 14.51 -19.99 8.58
N SER A 58 14.69 -19.66 7.33
CA SER A 58 14.38 -20.53 6.20
C SER A 58 15.50 -21.54 5.96
N ALA A 59 15.14 -22.83 5.98
CA ALA A 59 16.07 -23.90 5.58
C ALA A 59 16.34 -23.89 4.06
N GLN A 60 15.41 -23.36 3.28
CA GLN A 60 15.50 -23.29 1.83
C GLN A 60 14.78 -22.02 1.36
N VAL A 61 15.41 -21.29 0.43
CA VAL A 61 14.79 -20.17 -0.29
C VAL A 61 14.58 -20.61 -1.74
N VAL A 62 13.35 -20.45 -2.22
CA VAL A 62 12.97 -20.80 -3.59
C VAL A 62 12.42 -19.55 -4.27
N GLU A 63 12.98 -19.20 -5.40
CA GLU A 63 12.52 -18.08 -6.20
C GLU A 63 11.52 -18.58 -7.28
N GLN A 64 10.38 -17.90 -7.36
CA GLN A 64 9.41 -18.11 -8.43
C GLN A 64 9.50 -16.96 -9.41
N VAL A 65 10.24 -17.13 -10.49
CA VAL A 65 10.52 -16.09 -11.49
C VAL A 65 9.60 -16.21 -12.73
N ILE A 66 8.78 -17.24 -12.79
CA ILE A 66 7.95 -17.52 -13.96
C ILE A 66 6.69 -16.65 -13.96
N ARG A 67 6.50 -15.91 -15.07
CA ARG A 67 5.25 -15.22 -15.39
C ARG A 67 4.53 -15.94 -16.54
N PRO A 68 3.63 -16.88 -16.27
CA PRO A 68 2.97 -17.67 -17.31
C PRO A 68 2.00 -16.84 -18.17
N THR A 69 1.63 -15.64 -17.73
CA THR A 69 0.74 -14.72 -18.44
C THR A 69 1.35 -14.08 -19.68
N GLY A 70 2.66 -14.16 -19.87
CA GLY A 70 3.37 -13.48 -20.97
C GLY A 70 3.39 -11.95 -20.88
N LEU A 71 2.89 -11.36 -19.78
CA LEU A 71 2.95 -9.93 -19.55
C LEU A 71 4.38 -9.52 -19.21
N LEU A 72 4.90 -8.56 -19.95
CA LEU A 72 6.22 -7.98 -19.70
C LEU A 72 6.17 -7.03 -18.51
N ASP A 73 7.35 -6.79 -17.91
CA ASP A 73 7.52 -5.71 -16.94
C ASP A 73 7.22 -4.36 -17.58
N PRO A 74 6.68 -3.39 -16.83
CA PRO A 74 6.40 -2.07 -17.35
C PRO A 74 7.67 -1.40 -17.86
N LYS A 75 7.54 -0.68 -18.97
CA LYS A 75 8.65 0.13 -19.49
C LYS A 75 8.93 1.28 -18.54
N ILE A 76 10.14 1.34 -18.00
CA ILE A 76 10.57 2.44 -17.13
C ILE A 76 11.22 3.52 -18.00
N THR A 77 10.79 4.78 -17.81
CA THR A 77 11.39 5.96 -18.44
C THR A 77 11.74 6.94 -17.33
N VAL A 78 13.01 7.31 -17.23
CA VAL A 78 13.49 8.32 -16.29
C VAL A 78 13.58 9.65 -17.02
N LYS A 79 12.98 10.69 -16.43
CA LYS A 79 12.98 12.06 -16.96
C LYS A 79 13.58 13.03 -15.93
N PRO A 80 14.11 14.20 -16.35
CA PRO A 80 14.56 15.25 -15.42
C PRO A 80 13.43 15.72 -14.49
N THR A 81 13.77 16.20 -13.31
CA THR A 81 12.81 16.81 -12.38
C THR A 81 12.37 18.20 -12.83
N ASP A 82 13.22 18.91 -13.56
CA ASP A 82 12.86 20.19 -14.16
C ASP A 82 11.77 19.99 -15.23
N GLY A 83 10.64 20.71 -15.09
CA GLY A 83 9.50 20.58 -16.00
C GLY A 83 8.67 19.30 -15.79
N GLN A 84 8.90 18.54 -14.71
CA GLN A 84 8.21 17.28 -14.46
C GLN A 84 6.68 17.40 -14.46
N ILE A 85 6.11 18.54 -14.07
CA ILE A 85 4.66 18.75 -14.03
C ILE A 85 4.10 18.93 -15.44
N ASP A 86 4.77 19.69 -16.30
CA ASP A 86 4.35 19.89 -17.69
C ASP A 86 4.45 18.58 -18.49
N ASP A 87 5.52 17.82 -18.26
CA ASP A 87 5.68 16.47 -18.80
C ASP A 87 4.58 15.52 -18.32
N LEU A 88 4.25 15.57 -17.02
CA LEU A 88 3.17 14.77 -16.43
C LEU A 88 1.83 15.08 -17.08
N ILE A 89 1.48 16.35 -17.22
CA ILE A 89 0.22 16.79 -17.87
C ILE A 89 0.16 16.29 -19.30
N SER A 90 1.25 16.40 -20.03
CA SER A 90 1.34 15.92 -21.41
C SER A 90 1.09 14.41 -21.51
N GLU A 91 1.70 13.62 -20.62
CA GLU A 91 1.51 12.18 -20.55
C GLU A 91 0.08 11.80 -20.08
N ILE A 92 -0.49 12.54 -19.13
CA ILE A 92 -1.89 12.35 -18.71
C ILE A 92 -2.83 12.55 -19.91
N ASN A 93 -2.71 13.65 -20.64
CA ASN A 93 -3.57 13.95 -21.78
C ASN A 93 -3.49 12.84 -22.84
N LEU A 94 -2.29 12.34 -23.14
CA LEU A 94 -2.10 11.22 -24.08
C LEU A 94 -2.80 9.94 -23.62
N ARG A 95 -2.88 9.68 -22.32
CA ARG A 95 -3.57 8.50 -21.76
C ARG A 95 -5.09 8.70 -21.74
N VAL A 96 -5.54 9.89 -21.36
CA VAL A 96 -6.97 10.25 -21.33
C VAL A 96 -7.58 10.15 -22.74
N GLU A 97 -6.88 10.61 -23.79
CA GLU A 97 -7.30 10.46 -25.19
C GLU A 97 -7.51 9.00 -25.59
N LYS A 98 -6.73 8.08 -25.00
CA LYS A 98 -6.85 6.63 -25.22
C LYS A 98 -7.83 5.95 -24.27
N GLN A 99 -8.50 6.70 -23.41
CA GLN A 99 -9.36 6.19 -22.34
C GLN A 99 -8.63 5.32 -21.30
N GLU A 100 -7.35 5.54 -21.15
CA GLU A 100 -6.49 4.90 -20.14
C GLU A 100 -6.44 5.75 -18.87
N ARG A 101 -5.98 5.17 -17.76
CA ARG A 101 -5.94 5.82 -16.45
C ARG A 101 -4.50 5.98 -15.97
N VAL A 102 -4.32 6.93 -15.05
CA VAL A 102 -2.99 7.30 -14.54
C VAL A 102 -2.97 7.29 -13.01
N LEU A 103 -1.91 6.72 -12.45
CA LEU A 103 -1.58 6.86 -11.04
C LEU A 103 -0.38 7.78 -10.89
N VAL A 104 -0.44 8.73 -9.97
CA VAL A 104 0.65 9.65 -9.67
C VAL A 104 1.04 9.51 -8.20
N THR A 105 2.30 9.16 -7.96
CA THR A 105 2.85 9.03 -6.61
C THR A 105 3.72 10.24 -6.29
N THR A 106 3.41 10.90 -5.17
CA THR A 106 4.18 12.04 -4.63
C THR A 106 4.91 11.64 -3.35
N LEU A 107 5.87 12.46 -2.94
CA LEU A 107 6.66 12.22 -1.74
C LEU A 107 5.91 12.61 -0.46
N THR A 108 5.11 13.68 -0.50
CA THR A 108 4.43 14.24 0.67
C THR A 108 2.94 14.44 0.43
N LYS A 109 2.18 14.47 1.54
CA LYS A 109 0.73 14.76 1.53
C LYS A 109 0.45 16.12 0.87
N LYS A 110 1.19 17.14 1.28
CA LYS A 110 1.02 18.50 0.75
C LYS A 110 1.24 18.56 -0.77
N MET A 111 2.29 17.89 -1.27
CA MET A 111 2.52 17.83 -2.73
C MET A 111 1.37 17.14 -3.47
N ALA A 112 0.78 16.09 -2.87
CA ALA A 112 -0.35 15.41 -3.49
C ALA A 112 -1.59 16.31 -3.54
N GLU A 113 -1.85 17.06 -2.47
CA GLU A 113 -2.96 18.02 -2.39
C GLU A 113 -2.76 19.15 -3.40
N ASP A 114 -1.61 19.85 -3.35
CA ASP A 114 -1.28 20.95 -4.26
C ASP A 114 -1.33 20.50 -5.75
N LEU A 115 -0.84 19.29 -6.04
CA LEU A 115 -0.89 18.75 -7.40
C LEU A 115 -2.32 18.41 -7.83
N THR A 116 -3.13 17.87 -6.93
CA THR A 116 -4.54 17.55 -7.24
C THR A 116 -5.32 18.81 -7.56
N ASP A 117 -5.14 19.88 -6.78
CA ASP A 117 -5.77 21.18 -7.02
C ASP A 117 -5.33 21.74 -8.37
N TYR A 118 -4.03 21.73 -8.65
CA TYR A 118 -3.48 22.22 -9.91
C TYR A 118 -4.01 21.42 -11.13
N LEU A 119 -4.04 20.10 -11.07
CA LEU A 119 -4.57 19.27 -12.16
C LEU A 119 -6.07 19.49 -12.36
N THR A 120 -6.82 19.76 -11.28
CA THR A 120 -8.24 20.11 -11.34
C THR A 120 -8.45 21.44 -12.05
N GLU A 121 -7.62 22.45 -11.77
CA GLU A 121 -7.64 23.75 -12.46
C GLU A 121 -7.33 23.62 -13.97
N GLN A 122 -6.52 22.64 -14.34
CA GLN A 122 -6.24 22.30 -15.74
C GLN A 122 -7.37 21.50 -16.41
N GLY A 123 -8.46 21.23 -15.70
CA GLY A 123 -9.63 20.50 -16.22
C GLY A 123 -9.48 18.99 -16.26
N ILE A 124 -8.46 18.41 -15.61
CA ILE A 124 -8.24 16.98 -15.50
C ILE A 124 -9.12 16.42 -14.38
N LYS A 125 -9.79 15.30 -14.64
CA LYS A 125 -10.61 14.61 -13.65
C LYS A 125 -9.70 13.80 -12.71
N VAL A 126 -9.34 14.39 -11.59
CA VAL A 126 -8.39 13.84 -10.63
C VAL A 126 -9.02 13.69 -9.25
N LYS A 127 -8.61 12.66 -8.52
CA LYS A 127 -8.89 12.52 -7.09
C LYS A 127 -7.59 12.26 -6.31
N TYR A 128 -7.59 12.75 -5.08
CA TYR A 128 -6.52 12.51 -4.12
C TYR A 128 -6.84 11.29 -3.26
N MET A 129 -5.84 10.44 -3.02
CA MET A 129 -5.95 9.29 -2.12
C MET A 129 -4.85 9.35 -1.05
N HIS A 130 -5.22 9.37 0.21
CA HIS A 130 -4.31 9.37 1.36
C HIS A 130 -4.62 8.23 2.35
N HIS A 131 -3.78 8.08 3.37
CA HIS A 131 -3.89 6.99 4.33
C HIS A 131 -5.10 7.13 5.29
N GLU A 132 -5.61 8.37 5.47
CA GLU A 132 -6.78 8.66 6.32
C GLU A 132 -8.11 8.44 5.60
N VAL A 133 -8.09 8.23 4.27
CA VAL A 133 -9.29 7.87 3.49
C VAL A 133 -9.78 6.51 4.00
N ASP A 134 -11.05 6.46 4.39
CA ASP A 134 -11.63 5.23 4.88
C ASP A 134 -11.74 4.15 3.79
N THR A 135 -12.00 2.92 4.19
CA THR A 135 -12.01 1.79 3.25
C THR A 135 -13.10 1.94 2.18
N PHE A 136 -14.26 2.50 2.53
CA PHE A 136 -15.36 2.66 1.59
C PHE A 136 -15.06 3.76 0.57
N GLU A 137 -14.58 4.91 1.02
CA GLU A 137 -14.18 6.01 0.15
C GLU A 137 -13.04 5.58 -0.80
N ARG A 138 -12.08 4.80 -0.30
CA ARG A 138 -11.01 4.23 -1.13
C ARG A 138 -11.58 3.32 -2.23
N MET A 139 -12.54 2.48 -1.89
CA MET A 139 -13.22 1.62 -2.87
C MET A 139 -13.98 2.44 -3.91
N GLU A 140 -14.62 3.54 -3.52
CA GLU A 140 -15.29 4.46 -4.43
C GLU A 140 -14.31 5.14 -5.38
N ILE A 141 -13.17 5.65 -4.89
CA ILE A 141 -12.15 6.26 -5.73
C ILE A 141 -11.64 5.25 -6.78
N ILE A 142 -11.34 4.03 -6.36
CA ILE A 142 -10.88 2.97 -7.28
C ILE A 142 -11.98 2.61 -8.29
N LYS A 143 -13.22 2.52 -7.86
CA LYS A 143 -14.36 2.27 -8.75
C LYS A 143 -14.54 3.40 -9.77
N ASP A 144 -14.44 4.65 -9.33
CA ASP A 144 -14.54 5.82 -10.21
C ASP A 144 -13.41 5.86 -11.25
N LEU A 145 -12.19 5.47 -10.84
CA LEU A 145 -11.05 5.34 -11.75
C LEU A 145 -11.30 4.27 -12.81
N ARG A 146 -11.79 3.10 -12.41
CA ARG A 146 -12.11 1.99 -13.33
C ARG A 146 -13.26 2.32 -14.28
N LEU A 147 -14.28 3.00 -13.80
CA LEU A 147 -15.43 3.42 -14.61
C LEU A 147 -15.13 4.63 -15.52
N GLY A 148 -14.03 5.34 -15.29
CA GLY A 148 -13.67 6.53 -16.04
C GLY A 148 -14.39 7.80 -15.61
N SER A 149 -14.99 7.80 -14.44
CA SER A 149 -15.50 9.01 -13.81
C SER A 149 -14.38 9.97 -13.43
N ILE A 150 -13.21 9.41 -13.11
CA ILE A 150 -11.93 10.11 -12.93
C ILE A 150 -10.86 9.48 -13.82
N ASP A 151 -9.87 10.26 -14.20
CA ASP A 151 -8.79 9.83 -15.10
C ASP A 151 -7.47 9.61 -14.35
N VAL A 152 -7.29 10.33 -13.24
CA VAL A 152 -6.04 10.35 -12.47
C VAL A 152 -6.33 10.15 -10.98
N VAL A 153 -5.51 9.35 -10.32
CA VAL A 153 -5.42 9.31 -8.86
C VAL A 153 -4.02 9.75 -8.44
N VAL A 154 -3.97 10.76 -7.57
CA VAL A 154 -2.75 11.26 -6.95
C VAL A 154 -2.68 10.80 -5.51
N GLY A 155 -1.53 10.41 -5.01
CA GLY A 155 -1.39 10.09 -3.61
C GLY A 155 0.01 9.67 -3.20
N ILE A 156 0.15 9.34 -1.93
CA ILE A 156 1.39 8.84 -1.34
C ILE A 156 1.31 7.32 -1.28
N ASN A 157 2.37 6.63 -1.68
CA ASN A 157 2.47 5.17 -1.54
C ASN A 157 1.23 4.43 -2.10
N LEU A 158 0.83 4.81 -3.31
CA LEU A 158 -0.31 4.21 -4.01
C LEU A 158 -0.02 2.78 -4.47
N LEU A 159 1.24 2.50 -4.75
CA LEU A 159 1.70 1.21 -5.25
C LEU A 159 1.89 0.25 -4.08
N ARG A 160 0.90 -0.61 -3.86
CA ARG A 160 0.94 -1.68 -2.88
C ARG A 160 0.69 -3.02 -3.56
N GLU A 161 1.17 -4.07 -2.96
CA GLU A 161 0.83 -5.43 -3.37
C GLU A 161 -0.68 -5.65 -3.40
N GLY A 162 -1.16 -6.42 -4.36
CA GLY A 162 -2.58 -6.75 -4.50
C GLY A 162 -3.43 -5.69 -5.22
N LEU A 163 -2.84 -4.63 -5.78
CA LEU A 163 -3.55 -3.68 -6.61
C LEU A 163 -3.55 -4.18 -8.07
N ASP A 164 -4.72 -4.53 -8.58
CA ASP A 164 -4.93 -4.95 -9.97
C ASP A 164 -5.85 -3.95 -10.67
N LEU A 165 -5.25 -3.07 -11.47
CA LEU A 165 -5.94 -2.00 -12.21
C LEU A 165 -5.52 -2.05 -13.69
N PRO A 166 -6.13 -2.94 -14.48
CA PRO A 166 -5.76 -3.10 -15.89
C PRO A 166 -6.03 -1.85 -16.74
N GLU A 167 -6.88 -0.95 -16.26
CA GLU A 167 -7.18 0.32 -16.93
C GLU A 167 -6.05 1.36 -16.79
N VAL A 168 -5.14 1.16 -15.81
CA VAL A 168 -4.00 2.05 -15.58
C VAL A 168 -2.84 1.66 -16.49
N SER A 169 -2.45 2.57 -17.36
CA SER A 169 -1.35 2.37 -18.30
C SER A 169 -0.11 3.21 -17.98
N LEU A 170 -0.23 4.15 -17.05
CA LEU A 170 0.87 5.00 -16.60
C LEU A 170 0.90 5.10 -15.09
N VAL A 171 2.08 4.87 -14.54
CA VAL A 171 2.41 5.22 -13.15
C VAL A 171 3.52 6.26 -13.19
N ALA A 172 3.23 7.45 -12.68
CA ALA A 172 4.19 8.53 -12.57
C ALA A 172 4.68 8.66 -11.12
N ILE A 173 5.98 8.64 -10.93
CA ILE A 173 6.63 8.82 -9.62
C ILE A 173 7.37 10.16 -9.65
N LEU A 174 6.84 11.15 -8.94
CA LEU A 174 7.45 12.47 -8.87
C LEU A 174 8.58 12.48 -7.82
N ASP A 175 9.58 13.32 -8.06
CA ASP A 175 10.76 13.45 -7.19
C ASP A 175 11.35 12.07 -6.83
N ALA A 176 11.55 11.22 -7.83
CA ALA A 176 12.04 9.86 -7.63
C ALA A 176 13.50 9.80 -7.13
N ASP A 177 14.21 10.92 -7.24
CA ASP A 177 15.57 11.11 -6.72
C ASP A 177 15.62 11.37 -5.21
N LYS A 178 14.48 11.61 -4.58
CA LYS A 178 14.39 11.91 -3.15
C LYS A 178 13.94 10.70 -2.34
N GLU A 179 14.69 10.39 -1.32
CA GLU A 179 14.29 9.42 -0.29
C GLU A 179 13.29 10.04 0.69
N GLY A 180 12.44 9.22 1.29
CA GLY A 180 11.46 9.62 2.30
C GLY A 180 11.08 8.45 3.21
N PHE A 181 10.34 8.74 4.26
CA PHE A 181 9.91 7.73 5.24
C PHE A 181 9.17 6.53 4.64
N LEU A 182 8.46 6.75 3.52
CA LEU A 182 7.70 5.71 2.80
C LEU A 182 8.36 5.31 1.46
N ARG A 183 9.58 5.73 1.22
CA ARG A 183 10.29 5.49 -0.03
C ARG A 183 11.74 5.13 0.28
N SER A 184 12.11 3.87 0.08
CA SER A 184 13.45 3.33 0.22
C SER A 184 13.80 2.49 -1.00
N GLU A 185 15.02 1.96 -1.05
CA GLU A 185 15.49 1.10 -2.13
C GLU A 185 14.84 -0.30 -2.15
N THR A 186 14.13 -0.67 -1.08
CA THR A 186 13.44 -1.98 -0.94
C THR A 186 11.93 -1.84 -1.07
#